data_2e1c9e47c366bef87584a3026f341aac
#
_entry.id   2e1c9e47c366bef87584a3026f341aac
#
_cell.length_a   1.000
_cell.length_b   1.000
_cell.length_c   1.000
_cell.angle_alpha   90.00
_cell.angle_beta   90.00
_cell.angle_gamma   90.00
#
_symmetry.space_group_name_H-M   'P 1'
#
loop_
_entity.id
_entity.type
_entity.pdbx_description
1 polymer ?
#
loop_
_entity_poly.entity_id
_entity_poly.type
_entity_poly.pdbx_seq_one_letter_code
_entity_poly.pdbx_strand_id
1 'polypeptide(L)'
;IRMTPDHPNRELLRRKFLEEHTHAEDEVRFFVEGSGLFVLHIGSEVLSVLCERGDLMRVPAGTRHWFDMGSQPRFCAVRWFNNPEGWVAQYTGSSIAQRFPRLD
;
A
#
# COMPACT_ATOMS: atom_id res chain seq x y z
N ILE A 1 6.48 -2.13 -9.71
CA ILE A 1 6.76 -0.75 -9.31
C ILE A 1 8.08 -0.69 -8.54
N ARG A 2 8.91 0.22 -8.92
CA ARG A 2 10.19 0.50 -8.24
C ARG A 2 10.19 1.96 -7.77
N MET A 3 10.53 2.15 -6.50
CA MET A 3 10.63 3.49 -5.90
C MET A 3 11.99 3.67 -5.26
N THR A 4 12.57 4.84 -5.49
CA THR A 4 13.86 5.24 -4.91
C THR A 4 13.71 6.60 -4.24
N PRO A 5 14.64 6.99 -3.32
CA PRO A 5 14.54 8.27 -2.63
C PRO A 5 14.63 9.49 -3.55
N ASP A 6 15.17 9.33 -4.73
CA ASP A 6 15.31 10.41 -5.72
C ASP A 6 14.19 10.42 -6.77
N HIS A 7 13.18 9.56 -6.62
CA HIS A 7 12.06 9.54 -7.56
C HIS A 7 11.34 10.89 -7.54
N PRO A 8 11.14 11.55 -8.71
CA PRO A 8 10.61 12.91 -8.76
C PRO A 8 9.19 13.05 -8.21
N ASN A 9 8.39 11.97 -8.27
CA ASN A 9 7.01 11.97 -7.83
C ASN A 9 6.81 11.27 -6.48
N ARG A 10 7.88 11.02 -5.71
CA ARG A 10 7.79 10.22 -4.48
C ARG A 10 6.80 10.78 -3.46
N GLU A 11 6.78 12.10 -3.28
CA GLU A 11 5.86 12.71 -2.30
C GLU A 11 4.41 12.61 -2.72
N LEU A 12 4.13 12.84 -3.99
CA LEU A 12 2.78 12.73 -4.53
C LEU A 12 2.26 11.30 -4.44
N LEU A 13 3.11 10.33 -4.82
CA LEU A 13 2.73 8.91 -4.77
C LEU A 13 2.56 8.44 -3.34
N ARG A 14 3.41 8.89 -2.42
CA ARG A 14 3.26 8.56 -1.01
C ARG A 14 1.90 9.03 -0.48
N ARG A 15 1.50 10.26 -0.77
CA ARG A 15 0.21 10.78 -0.34
C ARG A 15 -0.95 9.97 -0.90
N LYS A 16 -0.87 9.59 -2.17
CA LYS A 16 -1.91 8.76 -2.80
C LYS A 16 -2.03 7.39 -2.12
N PHE A 17 -0.90 6.73 -1.87
CA PHE A 17 -0.90 5.40 -1.28
C PHE A 17 -1.28 5.41 0.19
N LEU A 18 -1.07 6.52 0.90
CA LEU A 18 -1.41 6.67 2.31
C LEU A 18 -2.90 6.88 2.57
N GLU A 19 -3.69 7.19 1.56
CA GLU A 19 -5.14 7.33 1.74
C GLU A 19 -5.81 5.96 1.75
N GLU A 20 -6.74 5.77 2.68
CA GLU A 20 -7.51 4.53 2.76
C GLU A 20 -8.30 4.31 1.47
N HIS A 21 -8.19 3.13 0.92
CA HIS A 21 -8.86 2.76 -0.32
C HIS A 21 -9.15 1.26 -0.36
N THR A 22 -9.97 0.87 -1.35
CA THR A 22 -10.26 -0.52 -1.66
C THR A 22 -10.00 -0.78 -3.13
N HIS A 23 -9.86 -2.06 -3.48
CA HIS A 23 -9.82 -2.51 -4.86
C HIS A 23 -10.96 -3.51 -5.10
N ALA A 24 -11.45 -3.58 -6.33
CA ALA A 24 -12.53 -4.49 -6.70
C ALA A 24 -12.07 -5.95 -6.76
N GLU A 25 -10.78 -6.19 -6.83
CA GLU A 25 -10.18 -7.51 -6.91
C GLU A 25 -9.11 -7.69 -5.83
N ASP A 26 -8.74 -8.96 -5.55
CA ASP A 26 -7.62 -9.23 -4.65
C ASP A 26 -6.36 -8.58 -5.21
N GLU A 27 -5.67 -7.84 -4.37
CA GLU A 27 -4.35 -7.30 -4.71
C GLU A 27 -3.29 -8.27 -4.22
N VAL A 28 -2.37 -8.66 -5.11
CA VAL A 28 -1.22 -9.46 -4.73
C VAL A 28 0.03 -8.64 -4.99
N ARG A 29 0.94 -8.63 -4.01
CA ARG A 29 2.18 -7.88 -4.12
C ARG A 29 3.34 -8.70 -3.56
N PHE A 30 4.40 -8.81 -4.36
CA PHE A 30 5.63 -9.50 -3.97
C PHE A 30 6.78 -8.49 -3.91
N PHE A 31 7.48 -8.44 -2.78
CA PHE A 31 8.61 -7.53 -2.59
C PHE A 31 9.91 -8.17 -3.06
N VAL A 32 10.46 -7.64 -4.14
CA VAL A 32 11.73 -8.09 -4.71
C VAL A 32 12.89 -7.48 -3.95
N GLU A 33 12.76 -6.21 -3.56
CA GLU A 33 13.78 -5.46 -2.81
C GLU A 33 13.09 -4.47 -1.88
N GLY A 34 13.79 -4.12 -0.79
CA GLY A 34 13.37 -3.05 0.11
C GLY A 34 12.19 -3.41 0.99
N SER A 35 11.46 -2.39 1.40
CA SER A 35 10.36 -2.56 2.36
C SER A 35 9.27 -1.52 2.17
N GLY A 36 8.09 -1.84 2.71
CA GLY A 36 6.96 -0.93 2.78
C GLY A 36 5.96 -1.41 3.82
N LEU A 37 5.16 -0.49 4.33
CA LEU A 37 4.20 -0.78 5.39
C LEU A 37 2.78 -0.85 4.81
N PHE A 38 2.18 -2.04 4.86
CA PHE A 38 0.75 -2.20 4.59
C PHE A 38 -0.02 -2.04 5.89
N VAL A 39 -1.13 -1.31 5.83
CA VAL A 39 -2.03 -1.17 6.97
C VAL A 39 -3.42 -1.58 6.51
N LEU A 40 -3.98 -2.58 7.18
CA LEU A 40 -5.28 -3.16 6.87
C LEU A 40 -6.30 -2.73 7.91
N HIS A 41 -7.44 -2.24 7.45
CA HIS A 41 -8.54 -1.81 8.31
C HIS A 41 -9.67 -2.84 8.20
N ILE A 42 -9.75 -3.75 9.15
CA ILE A 42 -10.68 -4.88 9.15
C ILE A 42 -11.64 -4.75 10.33
N GLY A 43 -12.90 -4.45 10.02
CA GLY A 43 -13.89 -4.17 11.06
C GLY A 43 -13.48 -2.95 11.88
N SER A 44 -13.35 -3.10 13.19
CA SER A 44 -12.90 -2.04 14.11
C SER A 44 -11.40 -2.11 14.40
N GLU A 45 -10.67 -3.02 13.74
CA GLU A 45 -9.24 -3.22 14.01
C GLU A 45 -8.38 -2.70 12.86
N VAL A 46 -7.17 -2.27 13.21
CA VAL A 46 -6.17 -1.83 12.24
C VAL A 46 -4.91 -2.66 12.46
N LEU A 47 -4.47 -3.32 11.39
CA LEU A 47 -3.31 -4.20 11.43
C LEU A 47 -2.21 -3.64 10.52
N SER A 48 -1.05 -3.36 11.11
CA SER A 48 0.12 -2.91 10.36
C SER A 48 1.05 -4.09 10.06
N VAL A 49 1.42 -4.23 8.80
CA VAL A 49 2.29 -5.32 8.33
C VAL A 49 3.46 -4.73 7.57
N LEU A 50 4.65 -4.84 8.16
CA LEU A 50 5.87 -4.43 7.46
C LEU A 50 6.28 -5.54 6.48
N CYS A 51 6.23 -5.22 5.20
CA CYS A 51 6.65 -6.13 4.14
C CYS A 51 8.09 -5.83 3.76
N GLU A 52 8.89 -6.87 3.64
CA GLU A 52 10.30 -6.77 3.30
C GLU A 52 10.62 -7.70 2.13
N ARG A 53 11.86 -7.65 1.65
CA ARG A 53 12.32 -8.49 0.56
C ARG A 53 11.93 -9.96 0.79
N GLY A 54 11.31 -10.56 -0.21
CA GLY A 54 10.86 -11.95 -0.18
C GLY A 54 9.45 -12.13 0.34
N ASP A 55 8.80 -11.08 0.84
CA ASP A 55 7.44 -11.18 1.35
C ASP A 55 6.41 -11.11 0.23
N LEU A 56 5.41 -11.98 0.34
CA LEU A 56 4.23 -11.98 -0.51
C LEU A 56 3.04 -11.52 0.31
N MET A 57 2.40 -10.44 -0.14
CA MET A 57 1.23 -9.88 0.52
C MET A 57 0.02 -10.03 -0.37
N ARG A 58 -1.09 -10.53 0.20
CA ARG A 58 -2.38 -10.58 -0.48
C ARG A 58 -3.38 -9.76 0.32
N VAL A 59 -4.01 -8.80 -0.35
CA VAL A 59 -5.10 -8.00 0.22
C VAL A 59 -6.39 -8.42 -0.48
N PRO A 60 -7.33 -9.05 0.22
CA PRO A 60 -8.59 -9.49 -0.40
C PRO A 60 -9.39 -8.31 -0.97
N ALA A 61 -10.15 -8.58 -2.02
CA ALA A 61 -11.04 -7.59 -2.64
C ALA A 61 -11.92 -6.93 -1.57
N GLY A 62 -12.10 -5.61 -1.68
CA GLY A 62 -12.94 -4.86 -0.77
C GLY A 62 -12.34 -4.54 0.59
N THR A 63 -11.14 -5.03 0.90
CA THR A 63 -10.47 -4.72 2.16
C THR A 63 -9.97 -3.27 2.16
N ARG A 64 -10.39 -2.49 3.15
CA ARG A 64 -9.90 -1.12 3.34
C ARG A 64 -8.46 -1.18 3.79
N HIS A 65 -7.59 -0.44 3.13
CA HIS A 65 -6.17 -0.46 3.44
C HIS A 65 -5.47 0.77 2.90
N TRP A 66 -4.23 0.95 3.34
CA TRP A 66 -3.33 1.94 2.77
C TRP A 66 -1.91 1.40 2.81
N PHE A 67 -1.03 2.05 2.07
CA PHE A 67 0.36 1.65 1.94
C PHE A 67 1.27 2.85 2.19
N ASP A 68 2.22 2.69 3.11
CA ASP A 68 3.23 3.70 3.42
C ASP A 68 4.60 3.23 2.95
N MET A 69 5.16 3.95 1.98
CA MET A 69 6.50 3.65 1.48
C MET A 69 7.59 4.47 2.16
N GLY A 70 7.22 5.34 3.12
CA GLY A 70 8.15 6.21 3.81
C GLY A 70 8.52 7.45 3.01
N SER A 71 9.21 8.39 3.66
CA SER A 71 9.67 9.63 3.02
C SER A 71 10.88 9.41 2.13
N GLN A 72 11.65 8.33 2.38
CA GLN A 72 12.81 7.93 1.60
C GLN A 72 12.56 6.52 1.05
N PRO A 73 11.65 6.36 0.08
CA PRO A 73 11.24 5.04 -0.37
C PRO A 73 12.38 4.28 -1.04
N ARG A 74 12.51 3.01 -0.65
CA ARG A 74 13.45 2.07 -1.27
C ARG A 74 12.78 0.73 -1.36
N PHE A 75 12.13 0.44 -2.49
CA PHE A 75 11.55 -0.86 -2.70
C PHE A 75 11.32 -1.14 -4.19
N CYS A 76 11.22 -2.41 -4.51
CA CYS A 76 10.74 -2.90 -5.79
C CYS A 76 9.73 -4.00 -5.50
N ALA A 77 8.51 -3.84 -5.98
CA ALA A 77 7.46 -4.81 -5.77
C ALA A 77 6.73 -5.10 -7.08
N VAL A 78 6.40 -6.36 -7.28
CA VAL A 78 5.50 -6.79 -8.36
C VAL A 78 4.09 -6.77 -7.80
N ARG A 79 3.19 -6.09 -8.48
CA ARG A 79 1.78 -6.00 -8.11
C ARG A 79 0.92 -6.48 -9.27
N TRP A 80 -0.05 -7.34 -8.96
CA TRP A 80 -0.97 -7.81 -10.00
C TRP A 80 -2.37 -8.05 -9.46
N PHE A 81 -3.32 -8.04 -10.40
CA PHE A 81 -4.73 -8.29 -10.16
C PHE A 81 -5.25 -9.24 -11.23
N ASN A 82 -6.33 -9.95 -10.93
CA ASN A 82 -6.95 -10.87 -11.89
C ASN A 82 -7.67 -10.14 -13.03
N ASN A 83 -8.16 -8.92 -12.78
CA ASN A 83 -8.88 -8.11 -13.75
C ASN A 83 -8.31 -6.69 -13.81
N PRO A 84 -8.41 -6.01 -14.97
CA PRO A 84 -7.97 -4.61 -15.08
C PRO A 84 -8.64 -3.65 -14.10
N GLU A 85 -9.89 -3.93 -13.72
CA GLU A 85 -10.61 -3.09 -12.75
C GLU A 85 -9.94 -3.08 -11.38
N GLY A 86 -9.20 -4.13 -11.02
CA GLY A 86 -8.47 -4.20 -9.76
C GLY A 86 -7.41 -3.12 -9.60
N TRP A 87 -6.90 -2.58 -10.71
CA TRP A 87 -5.87 -1.54 -10.68
C TRP A 87 -6.41 -0.17 -10.24
N VAL A 88 -7.73 0.01 -10.26
CA VAL A 88 -8.37 1.27 -9.88
C VAL A 88 -8.56 1.28 -8.36
N ALA A 89 -7.98 2.27 -7.69
CA ALA A 89 -8.19 2.48 -6.27
C ALA A 89 -9.51 3.23 -6.05
N GLN A 90 -10.32 2.73 -5.13
CA GLN A 90 -11.56 3.38 -4.73
C GLN A 90 -11.36 3.95 -3.33
N TYR A 91 -11.19 5.26 -3.24
CA TYR A 91 -10.91 5.94 -1.97
C TYR A 91 -12.18 6.01 -1.11
N THR A 92 -12.01 5.73 0.19
CA THR A 92 -13.13 5.71 1.13
C THR A 92 -13.54 7.10 1.60
N GLY A 93 -12.66 8.09 1.43
CA GLY A 93 -12.86 9.44 1.95
C GLY A 93 -12.56 9.59 3.44
N SER A 94 -12.14 8.51 4.11
CA SER A 94 -11.80 8.54 5.53
C SER A 94 -10.39 9.07 5.75
N SER A 95 -10.20 9.84 6.82
CA SER A 95 -8.89 10.33 7.26
C SER A 95 -8.22 9.40 8.28
N ILE A 96 -8.74 8.19 8.45
CA ILE A 96 -8.27 7.25 9.47
C ILE A 96 -6.77 6.99 9.40
N ALA A 97 -6.20 6.94 8.18
CA ALA A 97 -4.78 6.67 8.00
C ALA A 97 -3.88 7.68 8.71
N GLN A 98 -4.36 8.90 8.92
CA GLN A 98 -3.60 9.95 9.59
C GLN A 98 -3.45 9.73 11.09
N ARG A 99 -4.23 8.80 11.68
CA ARG A 99 -4.25 8.53 13.12
C ARG A 99 -3.34 7.39 13.54
N PHE A 100 -2.75 6.69 12.60
CA PHE A 100 -1.94 5.51 12.89
C PHE A 100 -0.48 5.73 12.57
N PRO A 101 0.43 4.98 13.23
CA PRO A 101 1.87 5.15 13.01
C PRO A 101 2.26 4.95 11.55
N ARG A 102 3.24 5.75 11.13
CA ARG A 102 3.85 5.70 9.80
C ARG A 102 5.29 5.27 9.90
N LEU A 103 5.91 4.97 8.76
CA LEU A 103 7.30 4.56 8.72
C LEU A 103 8.27 5.65 9.18
N ASP A 104 7.90 6.93 9.03
CA ASP A 104 8.74 8.05 9.49
C ASP A 104 7.95 9.33 9.69
#